data_a87b7e066ecc18e94fb892088dd7338b
#
_entry.id   a87b7e066ecc18e94fb892088dd7338b
#
_cell.length_a   1.000
_cell.length_b   1.000
_cell.length_c   1.000
_cell.angle_alpha   90.00
_cell.angle_beta   90.00
_cell.angle_gamma   90.00
#
_symmetry.space_group_name_H-M   'P 1'
#
loop_
_entity.id
_entity.type
_entity.pdbx_description
1 polymer ?
#
loop_
_entity_poly.entity_id
_entity_poly.type
_entity_poly.pdbx_seq_one_letter_code
_entity_poly.pdbx_strand_id
1 'polypeptide(L)'
;MATLIDSDLLTAIATPFDENNEIDFDVLEKLVNRLINLGCNGFVVGGTTGETPTLSHDEKISLYKHFGQIVNGRVPVIAGTGSNNTEETIKFTNEVAKIDGIDYALVVVPPYNKPNQRSMIAHFTAVNDKTQMPIIIYNIPGRTGVKMEKETIIQLSHLKNIKGIKQCASLEELEYIIDHKDDDFQVFTGEDTQALTARLLGANGVISVASHIYTKEMRQMYNSLYEGNYPKAAKIQRWLTPKMQALFMYPSPSPVKAVLSAQGFDMGGCRLPLVSLNDDEKTSLAKHLGLADNALMQKLPLDLGKELEDD
;
A
#
# COMPACT_ATOMS: atom_id res chain seq x y z
N MET A 1 11.51 -9.71 14.11
CA MET A 1 10.55 -8.80 13.48
C MET A 1 11.27 -7.57 12.98
N ALA A 2 11.12 -7.25 11.70
CA ALA A 2 11.55 -5.96 11.19
C ALA A 2 10.61 -4.87 11.71
N THR A 3 11.12 -3.67 11.94
CA THR A 3 10.34 -2.57 12.55
C THR A 3 9.87 -1.56 11.52
N LEU A 4 8.69 -0.99 11.72
CA LEU A 4 8.14 0.09 10.88
C LEU A 4 8.69 1.48 11.25
N ILE A 5 9.42 1.62 12.35
CA ILE A 5 9.88 2.93 12.86
C ILE A 5 10.71 3.68 11.80
N ASP A 6 11.59 2.97 11.11
CA ASP A 6 12.48 3.55 10.10
C ASP A 6 11.97 3.36 8.67
N SER A 7 10.72 2.88 8.50
CA SER A 7 10.12 2.65 7.20
C SER A 7 9.32 3.87 6.77
N ASP A 8 9.61 4.38 5.58
CA ASP A 8 8.97 5.59 5.05
C ASP A 8 8.35 5.40 3.66
N LEU A 9 8.82 4.43 2.87
CA LEU A 9 8.34 4.12 1.54
C LEU A 9 7.94 2.65 1.45
N LEU A 10 6.67 2.37 1.73
CA LEU A 10 6.10 1.03 1.66
C LEU A 10 5.29 0.85 0.38
N THR A 11 5.36 -0.32 -0.22
CA THR A 11 4.53 -0.66 -1.39
C THR A 11 3.36 -1.55 -0.99
N ALA A 12 2.13 -1.12 -1.31
CA ALA A 12 0.96 -1.99 -1.26
C ALA A 12 0.97 -2.89 -2.49
N ILE A 13 1.62 -4.05 -2.39
CA ILE A 13 2.00 -4.87 -3.53
C ILE A 13 0.80 -5.46 -4.27
N ALA A 14 0.83 -5.39 -5.60
CA ALA A 14 -0.13 -6.06 -6.48
C ALA A 14 0.19 -7.56 -6.56
N THR A 15 -0.84 -8.40 -6.66
CA THR A 15 -0.70 -9.84 -6.83
C THR A 15 -0.65 -10.17 -8.32
N PRO A 16 0.46 -10.73 -8.85
CA PRO A 16 0.49 -11.20 -10.22
C PRO A 16 -0.26 -12.53 -10.33
N PHE A 17 -0.90 -12.75 -11.48
CA PHE A 17 -1.57 -14.00 -11.82
C PHE A 17 -1.01 -14.55 -13.13
N ASP A 18 -0.94 -15.86 -13.25
CA ASP A 18 -0.56 -16.56 -14.47
C ASP A 18 -1.73 -16.71 -15.46
N GLU A 19 -1.50 -17.43 -16.56
CA GLU A 19 -2.51 -17.72 -17.59
C GLU A 19 -3.68 -18.59 -17.09
N ASN A 20 -3.49 -19.34 -16.00
CA ASN A 20 -4.52 -20.14 -15.34
C ASN A 20 -5.25 -19.35 -14.24
N ASN A 21 -4.93 -18.05 -14.10
CA ASN A 21 -5.45 -17.18 -13.05
C ASN A 21 -5.04 -17.60 -11.63
N GLU A 22 -3.92 -18.32 -11.50
CA GLU A 22 -3.27 -18.66 -10.25
C GLU A 22 -2.20 -17.62 -9.89
N ILE A 23 -1.78 -17.55 -8.61
CA ILE A 23 -0.78 -16.57 -8.18
C ILE A 23 0.59 -16.94 -8.77
N ASP A 24 1.21 -16.02 -9.51
CA ASP A 24 2.55 -16.16 -10.06
C ASP A 24 3.60 -15.68 -9.05
N PHE A 25 4.17 -16.64 -8.32
CA PHE A 25 5.19 -16.35 -7.30
C PHE A 25 6.55 -15.96 -7.90
N ASP A 26 6.88 -16.40 -9.11
CA ASP A 26 8.14 -16.05 -9.78
C ASP A 26 8.14 -14.57 -10.21
N VAL A 27 7.04 -14.10 -10.76
CA VAL A 27 6.87 -12.68 -11.09
C VAL A 27 6.84 -11.84 -9.82
N LEU A 28 6.14 -12.31 -8.76
CA LEU A 28 6.08 -11.63 -7.47
C LEU A 28 7.48 -11.47 -6.87
N GLU A 29 8.31 -12.52 -6.86
CA GLU A 29 9.67 -12.48 -6.35
C GLU A 29 10.55 -11.47 -7.10
N LYS A 30 10.52 -11.50 -8.44
CA LYS A 30 11.26 -10.55 -9.28
C LYS A 30 10.86 -9.10 -8.97
N LEU A 31 9.55 -8.85 -8.83
CA LEU A 31 9.03 -7.53 -8.53
C LEU A 31 9.46 -7.05 -7.13
N VAL A 32 9.29 -7.88 -6.10
CA VAL A 32 9.68 -7.54 -4.72
C VAL A 32 11.19 -7.25 -4.62
N ASN A 33 12.02 -8.08 -5.22
CA ASN A 33 13.47 -7.89 -5.23
C ASN A 33 13.87 -6.58 -5.92
N ARG A 34 13.23 -6.25 -7.05
CA ARG A 34 13.45 -4.95 -7.72
C ARG A 34 13.09 -3.78 -6.81
N LEU A 35 11.92 -3.83 -6.17
CA LEU A 35 11.43 -2.73 -5.34
C LEU A 35 12.35 -2.48 -4.12
N ILE A 36 12.80 -3.54 -3.44
CA ILE A 36 13.76 -3.41 -2.34
C ILE A 36 15.06 -2.79 -2.84
N ASN A 37 15.61 -3.25 -3.97
CA ASN A 37 16.84 -2.71 -4.54
C ASN A 37 16.74 -1.24 -4.94
N LEU A 38 15.53 -0.75 -5.27
CA LEU A 38 15.27 0.66 -5.58
C LEU A 38 14.97 1.52 -4.33
N GLY A 39 14.93 0.92 -3.14
CA GLY A 39 14.78 1.63 -1.88
C GLY A 39 13.37 1.60 -1.27
N CYS A 40 12.48 0.71 -1.73
CA CYS A 40 11.28 0.35 -0.97
C CYS A 40 11.72 -0.32 0.34
N ASN A 41 11.25 0.18 1.48
CA ASN A 41 11.66 -0.31 2.80
C ASN A 41 10.51 -0.85 3.66
N GLY A 42 9.48 -1.38 3.01
CA GLY A 42 8.38 -2.12 3.62
C GLY A 42 7.32 -2.51 2.61
N PHE A 43 6.47 -3.48 2.96
CA PHE A 43 5.39 -3.94 2.10
C PHE A 43 4.08 -4.10 2.84
N VAL A 44 2.98 -3.88 2.10
CA VAL A 44 1.66 -4.38 2.45
C VAL A 44 1.26 -5.44 1.43
N VAL A 45 1.09 -6.69 1.87
CA VAL A 45 0.61 -7.82 1.05
C VAL A 45 -0.85 -8.13 1.37
N GLY A 46 -1.63 -8.55 0.38
CA GLY A 46 -3.05 -8.86 0.57
C GLY A 46 -3.90 -7.63 0.97
N GLY A 47 -3.48 -6.43 0.55
CA GLY A 47 -4.30 -5.24 0.62
C GLY A 47 -5.26 -5.14 -0.58
N THR A 48 -5.91 -3.98 -0.74
CA THR A 48 -6.82 -3.72 -1.87
C THR A 48 -6.12 -3.87 -3.23
N THR A 49 -4.90 -3.32 -3.35
CA THR A 49 -4.08 -3.41 -4.57
C THR A 49 -3.68 -4.86 -4.88
N GLY A 50 -3.55 -5.70 -3.85
CA GLY A 50 -3.29 -7.13 -3.98
C GLY A 50 -4.52 -7.97 -4.28
N GLU A 51 -5.67 -7.35 -4.59
CA GLU A 51 -6.94 -8.03 -4.95
C GLU A 51 -7.44 -9.02 -3.89
N THR A 52 -7.18 -8.73 -2.59
CA THR A 52 -7.53 -9.63 -1.49
C THR A 52 -8.99 -10.11 -1.45
N PRO A 53 -10.02 -9.33 -1.90
CA PRO A 53 -11.41 -9.82 -1.91
C PRO A 53 -11.66 -11.01 -2.85
N THR A 54 -10.81 -11.19 -3.86
CA THR A 54 -10.95 -12.27 -4.85
C THR A 54 -10.01 -13.45 -4.62
N LEU A 55 -9.20 -13.38 -3.56
CA LEU A 55 -8.35 -14.48 -3.11
C LEU A 55 -9.11 -15.38 -2.13
N SER A 56 -9.07 -16.69 -2.33
CA SER A 56 -9.55 -17.65 -1.36
C SER A 56 -8.75 -17.59 -0.06
N HIS A 57 -9.22 -18.23 1.00
CA HIS A 57 -8.50 -18.33 2.26
C HIS A 57 -7.12 -18.99 2.06
N ASP A 58 -7.09 -20.11 1.36
CA ASP A 58 -5.87 -20.88 1.13
C ASP A 58 -4.87 -20.13 0.25
N GLU A 59 -5.35 -19.38 -0.74
CA GLU A 59 -4.50 -18.50 -1.55
C GLU A 59 -3.87 -17.39 -0.71
N LYS A 60 -4.61 -16.76 0.21
CA LYS A 60 -4.06 -15.75 1.13
C LYS A 60 -2.96 -16.33 2.01
N ILE A 61 -3.20 -17.50 2.60
CA ILE A 61 -2.20 -18.17 3.44
C ILE A 61 -0.96 -18.55 2.62
N SER A 62 -1.16 -19.10 1.41
CA SER A 62 -0.05 -19.41 0.50
C SER A 62 0.73 -18.15 0.10
N LEU A 63 0.02 -17.09 -0.28
CA LEU A 63 0.62 -15.80 -0.63
C LEU A 63 1.48 -15.25 0.51
N TYR A 64 0.96 -15.23 1.74
CA TYR A 64 1.69 -14.65 2.88
C TYR A 64 2.91 -15.49 3.26
N LYS A 65 2.84 -16.82 3.19
CA LYS A 65 3.99 -17.71 3.41
C LYS A 65 5.11 -17.46 2.39
N HIS A 66 4.77 -17.47 1.11
CA HIS A 66 5.76 -17.21 0.06
C HIS A 66 6.31 -15.77 0.14
N PHE A 67 5.45 -14.79 0.43
CA PHE A 67 5.88 -13.40 0.56
C PHE A 67 6.87 -13.21 1.71
N GLY A 68 6.61 -13.81 2.87
CA GLY A 68 7.55 -13.82 3.99
C GLY A 68 8.90 -14.44 3.64
N GLN A 69 8.89 -15.55 2.89
CA GLN A 69 10.12 -16.21 2.40
C GLN A 69 10.87 -15.32 1.39
N ILE A 70 10.17 -14.72 0.41
CA ILE A 70 10.75 -13.81 -0.58
C ILE A 70 11.40 -12.61 0.10
N VAL A 71 10.70 -11.94 1.02
CA VAL A 71 11.24 -10.78 1.73
C VAL A 71 12.37 -11.17 2.68
N ASN A 72 12.25 -12.31 3.34
CA ASN A 72 13.28 -12.90 4.22
C ASN A 72 13.85 -11.92 5.25
N GLY A 73 12.99 -11.17 5.92
CA GLY A 73 13.36 -10.22 6.98
C GLY A 73 14.13 -8.98 6.53
N ARG A 74 14.29 -8.74 5.22
CA ARG A 74 15.00 -7.55 4.69
C ARG A 74 14.29 -6.24 4.99
N VAL A 75 12.97 -6.26 5.00
CA VAL A 75 12.10 -5.12 5.31
C VAL A 75 10.84 -5.62 6.02
N PRO A 76 10.10 -4.77 6.78
CA PRO A 76 8.85 -5.20 7.43
C PRO A 76 7.74 -5.52 6.42
N VAL A 77 6.93 -6.51 6.78
CA VAL A 77 5.77 -6.96 6.00
C VAL A 77 4.50 -6.83 6.82
N ILE A 78 3.52 -6.14 6.27
CA ILE A 78 2.18 -5.96 6.80
C ILE A 78 1.21 -6.80 5.96
N ALA A 79 0.49 -7.77 6.56
CA ALA A 79 -0.47 -8.59 5.83
C ALA A 79 -1.92 -8.15 6.07
N GLY A 80 -2.73 -8.10 5.02
CA GLY A 80 -4.15 -7.77 5.10
C GLY A 80 -4.95 -8.89 5.79
N THR A 81 -5.55 -8.61 6.96
CA THR A 81 -6.34 -9.60 7.70
C THR A 81 -7.75 -9.13 8.03
N GLY A 82 -8.06 -7.83 7.80
CA GLY A 82 -9.36 -7.25 8.13
C GLY A 82 -10.50 -7.74 7.26
N SER A 83 -11.67 -7.85 7.86
CA SER A 83 -12.95 -8.11 7.19
C SER A 83 -14.07 -7.28 7.84
N ASN A 84 -15.29 -7.41 7.36
CA ASN A 84 -16.47 -6.82 8.00
C ASN A 84 -17.14 -7.73 9.05
N ASN A 85 -16.44 -8.77 9.48
CA ASN A 85 -16.79 -9.67 10.56
C ASN A 85 -15.66 -9.69 11.60
N THR A 86 -15.95 -9.28 12.84
CA THR A 86 -14.94 -9.18 13.91
C THR A 86 -14.31 -10.53 14.25
N GLU A 87 -15.10 -11.58 14.37
CA GLU A 87 -14.60 -12.93 14.73
C GLU A 87 -13.73 -13.51 13.60
N GLU A 88 -14.09 -13.30 12.35
CA GLU A 88 -13.29 -13.66 11.17
C GLU A 88 -11.95 -12.91 11.16
N THR A 89 -11.98 -11.60 11.44
CA THR A 89 -10.77 -10.77 11.55
C THR A 89 -9.83 -11.30 12.62
N ILE A 90 -10.35 -11.61 13.82
CA ILE A 90 -9.57 -12.17 14.92
C ILE A 90 -8.96 -13.53 14.55
N LYS A 91 -9.79 -14.44 14.02
CA LYS A 91 -9.36 -15.78 13.63
C LYS A 91 -8.25 -15.71 12.58
N PHE A 92 -8.46 -14.94 11.51
CA PHE A 92 -7.50 -14.84 10.43
C PHE A 92 -6.21 -14.12 10.86
N THR A 93 -6.30 -13.06 11.67
CA THR A 93 -5.13 -12.39 12.24
C THR A 93 -4.28 -13.34 13.07
N ASN A 94 -4.90 -14.18 13.92
CA ASN A 94 -4.19 -15.18 14.72
C ASN A 94 -3.58 -16.32 13.89
N GLU A 95 -4.17 -16.65 12.75
CA GLU A 95 -3.61 -17.62 11.82
C GLU A 95 -2.38 -17.04 11.11
N VAL A 96 -2.48 -15.80 10.62
CA VAL A 96 -1.39 -15.07 9.94
C VAL A 96 -0.22 -14.79 10.90
N ALA A 97 -0.50 -14.54 12.18
CA ALA A 97 0.52 -14.36 13.22
C ALA A 97 1.49 -15.55 13.39
N LYS A 98 1.16 -16.72 12.84
CA LYS A 98 2.00 -17.93 12.87
C LYS A 98 2.88 -18.07 11.61
N ILE A 99 2.75 -17.14 10.66
CA ILE A 99 3.50 -17.19 9.41
C ILE A 99 4.81 -16.41 9.60
N ASP A 100 5.92 -17.09 9.41
CA ASP A 100 7.24 -16.47 9.49
C ASP A 100 7.42 -15.39 8.41
N GLY A 101 8.02 -14.26 8.79
CA GLY A 101 8.28 -13.14 7.89
C GLY A 101 7.10 -12.18 7.71
N ILE A 102 6.00 -12.36 8.45
CA ILE A 102 4.91 -11.38 8.56
C ILE A 102 5.00 -10.69 9.91
N ASP A 103 5.16 -9.37 9.91
CA ASP A 103 5.45 -8.60 11.12
C ASP A 103 4.21 -7.90 11.70
N TYR A 104 3.26 -7.48 10.83
CA TYR A 104 2.08 -6.69 11.21
C TYR A 104 0.83 -7.16 10.46
N ALA A 105 -0.34 -6.93 11.07
CA ALA A 105 -1.64 -7.09 10.42
C ALA A 105 -2.19 -5.75 9.95
N LEU A 106 -2.67 -5.66 8.70
CA LEU A 106 -3.47 -4.53 8.22
C LEU A 106 -4.95 -4.85 8.42
N VAL A 107 -5.61 -4.11 9.29
CA VAL A 107 -7.04 -4.29 9.57
C VAL A 107 -7.82 -3.09 9.05
N VAL A 108 -8.57 -3.30 7.98
CA VAL A 108 -9.41 -2.26 7.37
C VAL A 108 -10.61 -1.96 8.27
N VAL A 109 -11.01 -0.69 8.36
CA VAL A 109 -12.31 -0.32 8.95
C VAL A 109 -13.40 -1.13 8.26
N PRO A 110 -14.27 -1.85 9.01
CA PRO A 110 -15.23 -2.78 8.42
C PRO A 110 -16.05 -2.15 7.30
N PRO A 111 -15.93 -2.63 6.05
CA PRO A 111 -16.66 -2.09 4.90
C PRO A 111 -18.10 -2.62 4.86
N TYR A 112 -18.96 -2.00 4.04
CA TYR A 112 -20.30 -2.46 3.67
C TYR A 112 -21.36 -2.33 4.77
N ASN A 113 -21.17 -2.90 5.96
CA ASN A 113 -22.12 -2.85 7.09
C ASN A 113 -22.08 -1.54 7.90
N LYS A 114 -21.22 -0.58 7.51
CA LYS A 114 -21.20 0.83 7.96
C LYS A 114 -21.24 1.03 9.48
N PRO A 115 -20.28 0.50 10.24
CA PRO A 115 -20.24 0.71 11.68
C PRO A 115 -20.07 2.19 12.04
N ASN A 116 -20.73 2.66 13.11
CA ASN A 116 -20.47 3.98 13.68
C ASN A 116 -19.20 3.96 14.56
N GLN A 117 -18.78 5.11 15.12
CA GLN A 117 -17.53 5.22 15.89
C GLN A 117 -17.49 4.26 17.08
N ARG A 118 -18.60 4.14 17.85
CA ARG A 118 -18.69 3.19 18.97
C ARG A 118 -18.50 1.74 18.51
N SER A 119 -19.06 1.38 17.37
CA SER A 119 -18.92 0.02 16.80
C SER A 119 -17.49 -0.22 16.28
N MET A 120 -16.84 0.79 15.70
CA MET A 120 -15.43 0.71 15.29
C MET A 120 -14.52 0.51 16.50
N ILE A 121 -14.72 1.27 17.58
CA ILE A 121 -13.99 1.11 18.84
C ILE A 121 -14.17 -0.31 19.37
N ALA A 122 -15.40 -0.82 19.44
CA ALA A 122 -15.66 -2.18 19.91
C ALA A 122 -14.98 -3.24 19.04
N HIS A 123 -15.02 -3.08 17.69
CA HIS A 123 -14.36 -3.98 16.75
C HIS A 123 -12.84 -4.04 16.98
N PHE A 124 -12.17 -2.88 16.94
CA PHE A 124 -10.72 -2.83 17.08
C PHE A 124 -10.24 -3.21 18.48
N THR A 125 -11.01 -2.88 19.54
CA THR A 125 -10.72 -3.35 20.89
C THR A 125 -10.79 -4.88 20.97
N ALA A 126 -11.83 -5.50 20.41
CA ALA A 126 -11.96 -6.96 20.40
C ALA A 126 -10.82 -7.64 19.61
N VAL A 127 -10.38 -7.05 18.49
CA VAL A 127 -9.23 -7.55 17.72
C VAL A 127 -7.94 -7.39 18.53
N ASN A 128 -7.72 -6.21 19.14
CA ASN A 128 -6.57 -5.95 20.02
C ASN A 128 -6.47 -6.96 21.14
N ASP A 129 -7.58 -7.23 21.84
CA ASP A 129 -7.59 -8.06 23.05
C ASP A 129 -7.39 -9.56 22.76
N LYS A 130 -7.81 -10.00 21.57
CA LYS A 130 -7.80 -11.42 21.20
C LYS A 130 -6.67 -11.82 20.25
N THR A 131 -5.79 -10.87 19.86
CA THR A 131 -4.64 -11.14 19.00
C THR A 131 -3.34 -10.70 19.67
N GLN A 132 -2.21 -11.32 19.28
CA GLN A 132 -0.87 -10.91 19.74
C GLN A 132 -0.07 -10.18 18.63
N MET A 133 -0.58 -10.16 17.42
CA MET A 133 0.06 -9.52 16.28
C MET A 133 -0.14 -8.00 16.34
N PRO A 134 0.92 -7.19 16.12
CA PRO A 134 0.77 -5.75 15.99
C PRO A 134 -0.15 -5.38 14.81
N ILE A 135 -1.05 -4.42 15.04
CA ILE A 135 -2.12 -4.05 14.11
C ILE A 135 -1.86 -2.65 13.55
N ILE A 136 -1.98 -2.52 12.24
CA ILE A 136 -2.07 -1.24 11.53
C ILE A 136 -3.52 -1.05 11.09
N ILE A 137 -4.17 -0.02 11.58
CA ILE A 137 -5.53 0.34 11.17
C ILE A 137 -5.48 0.81 9.70
N TYR A 138 -6.47 0.43 8.90
CA TYR A 138 -6.62 0.96 7.55
C TYR A 138 -7.93 1.74 7.43
N ASN A 139 -7.83 3.08 7.44
CA ASN A 139 -8.95 4.00 7.30
C ASN A 139 -9.01 4.53 5.87
N ILE A 140 -9.99 4.07 5.11
CA ILE A 140 -10.20 4.43 3.69
C ILE A 140 -11.68 4.65 3.38
N PRO A 141 -12.23 5.81 3.73
CA PRO A 141 -13.65 6.11 3.60
C PRO A 141 -14.23 5.92 2.19
N GLY A 142 -13.42 6.24 1.17
CA GLY A 142 -13.81 6.08 -0.24
C GLY A 142 -14.12 4.63 -0.66
N ARG A 143 -13.66 3.63 0.12
CA ARG A 143 -13.91 2.21 -0.15
C ARG A 143 -14.82 1.57 0.89
N THR A 144 -14.68 1.94 2.16
CA THR A 144 -15.47 1.34 3.25
C THR A 144 -16.88 1.92 3.35
N GLY A 145 -17.10 3.14 2.81
CA GLY A 145 -18.35 3.87 2.92
C GLY A 145 -18.58 4.50 4.31
N VAL A 146 -17.60 4.42 5.20
CA VAL A 146 -17.57 5.06 6.53
C VAL A 146 -16.18 5.54 6.85
N LYS A 147 -16.07 6.59 7.64
CA LYS A 147 -14.82 7.17 8.12
C LYS A 147 -14.65 6.91 9.61
N MET A 148 -13.45 6.46 10.01
CA MET A 148 -13.05 6.52 11.41
C MET A 148 -12.55 7.93 11.68
N GLU A 149 -13.19 8.61 12.65
CA GLU A 149 -12.85 9.97 13.02
C GLU A 149 -11.52 10.03 13.78
N LYS A 150 -10.82 11.15 13.68
CA LYS A 150 -9.49 11.33 14.28
C LYS A 150 -9.47 11.09 15.80
N GLU A 151 -10.52 11.47 16.52
CA GLU A 151 -10.66 11.22 17.97
C GLU A 151 -10.77 9.72 18.27
N THR A 152 -11.46 8.96 17.43
CA THR A 152 -11.55 7.50 17.53
C THR A 152 -10.18 6.84 17.27
N ILE A 153 -9.42 7.35 16.30
CA ILE A 153 -8.06 6.88 16.00
C ILE A 153 -7.15 7.09 17.21
N ILE A 154 -7.19 8.27 17.85
CA ILE A 154 -6.42 8.57 19.05
C ILE A 154 -6.83 7.65 20.21
N GLN A 155 -8.12 7.44 20.45
CA GLN A 155 -8.56 6.50 21.49
C GLN A 155 -8.02 5.09 21.24
N LEU A 156 -8.00 4.63 20.00
CA LEU A 156 -7.49 3.31 19.64
C LEU A 156 -5.96 3.22 19.69
N SER A 157 -5.23 4.33 19.48
CA SER A 157 -3.76 4.34 19.52
C SER A 157 -3.19 3.96 20.90
N HIS A 158 -3.97 4.15 21.97
CA HIS A 158 -3.59 3.75 23.32
C HIS A 158 -3.70 2.23 23.59
N LEU A 159 -4.22 1.45 22.65
CA LEU A 159 -4.34 0.01 22.81
C LEU A 159 -3.02 -0.71 22.50
N LYS A 160 -2.67 -1.68 23.30
CA LYS A 160 -1.36 -2.34 23.32
C LYS A 160 -0.87 -2.83 21.96
N ASN A 161 -1.75 -3.47 21.17
CA ASN A 161 -1.38 -4.09 19.89
C ASN A 161 -1.72 -3.20 18.68
N ILE A 162 -2.37 -2.05 18.85
CA ILE A 162 -2.60 -1.07 17.80
C ILE A 162 -1.34 -0.22 17.65
N LYS A 163 -0.59 -0.42 16.56
CA LYS A 163 0.75 0.15 16.36
C LYS A 163 0.85 1.18 15.25
N GLY A 164 -0.26 1.47 14.59
CA GLY A 164 -0.25 2.52 13.58
C GLY A 164 -1.50 2.55 12.72
N ILE A 165 -1.46 3.42 11.74
CA ILE A 165 -2.53 3.65 10.79
C ILE A 165 -2.01 3.90 9.38
N LYS A 166 -2.71 3.33 8.39
CA LYS A 166 -2.73 3.80 7.01
C LYS A 166 -3.95 4.71 6.84
N GLN A 167 -3.72 6.03 6.78
CA GLN A 167 -4.76 7.04 6.70
C GLN A 167 -4.97 7.52 5.26
N CYS A 168 -6.17 7.33 4.72
CA CYS A 168 -6.59 7.87 3.43
C CYS A 168 -7.65 8.96 3.65
N ALA A 169 -7.20 10.13 4.13
CA ALA A 169 -8.04 11.28 4.44
C ALA A 169 -7.26 12.58 4.22
N SER A 170 -7.77 13.72 4.73
CA SER A 170 -7.14 15.02 4.57
C SER A 170 -5.84 15.14 5.36
N LEU A 171 -4.99 16.08 4.95
CA LEU A 171 -3.76 16.42 5.68
C LEU A 171 -4.03 16.99 7.06
N GLU A 172 -5.12 17.74 7.25
CA GLU A 172 -5.51 18.30 8.54
C GLU A 172 -5.85 17.20 9.57
N GLU A 173 -6.50 16.11 9.12
CA GLU A 173 -6.74 14.96 9.99
C GLU A 173 -5.44 14.23 10.32
N LEU A 174 -4.54 14.13 9.33
CA LEU A 174 -3.23 13.51 9.51
C LEU A 174 -2.39 14.28 10.55
N GLU A 175 -2.34 15.62 10.46
CA GLU A 175 -1.67 16.50 11.44
C GLU A 175 -2.22 16.27 12.85
N TYR A 176 -3.54 16.28 12.99
CA TYR A 176 -4.17 16.03 14.29
C TYR A 176 -3.77 14.69 14.89
N ILE A 177 -3.74 13.62 14.07
CA ILE A 177 -3.33 12.29 14.53
C ILE A 177 -1.87 12.31 14.98
N ILE A 178 -0.99 12.95 14.22
CA ILE A 178 0.45 13.05 14.53
C ILE A 178 0.67 13.73 15.87
N ASP A 179 -0.05 14.83 16.14
CA ASP A 179 0.11 15.62 17.35
C ASP A 179 -0.47 14.96 18.62
N HIS A 180 -1.40 14.02 18.49
CA HIS A 180 -2.15 13.48 19.64
C HIS A 180 -1.96 11.97 19.85
N LYS A 181 -1.28 11.27 18.94
CA LYS A 181 -1.02 9.82 19.04
C LYS A 181 -0.01 9.48 20.12
N ASP A 182 0.03 8.23 20.56
CA ASP A 182 1.12 7.70 21.37
C ASP A 182 2.44 7.67 20.58
N ASP A 183 3.58 7.76 21.28
CA ASP A 183 4.92 7.85 20.68
C ASP A 183 5.26 6.64 19.80
N ASP A 184 4.78 5.44 20.16
CA ASP A 184 5.02 4.19 19.46
C ASP A 184 3.99 3.90 18.33
N PHE A 185 3.03 4.81 18.10
CA PHE A 185 2.02 4.68 17.05
C PHE A 185 2.51 5.30 15.73
N GLN A 186 2.58 4.48 14.69
CA GLN A 186 3.11 4.87 13.38
C GLN A 186 2.00 5.41 12.47
N VAL A 187 2.26 6.53 11.81
CA VAL A 187 1.28 7.18 10.91
C VAL A 187 1.79 7.16 9.48
N PHE A 188 1.05 6.50 8.59
CA PHE A 188 1.33 6.50 7.15
C PHE A 188 0.18 7.12 6.39
N THR A 189 0.47 7.99 5.42
CA THR A 189 -0.56 8.32 4.42
C THR A 189 -0.76 7.14 3.47
N GLY A 190 -1.99 6.91 3.05
CA GLY A 190 -2.30 5.97 1.97
C GLY A 190 -2.49 6.65 0.61
N GLU A 191 -2.26 7.98 0.55
CA GLU A 191 -2.44 8.82 -0.62
C GLU A 191 -1.07 9.20 -1.22
N ASP A 192 -0.73 8.64 -2.37
CA ASP A 192 0.58 8.86 -3.04
C ASP A 192 0.89 10.35 -3.24
N THR A 193 -0.11 11.13 -3.63
CA THR A 193 0.05 12.58 -3.88
C THR A 193 0.38 13.39 -2.63
N GLN A 194 0.14 12.84 -1.44
CA GLN A 194 0.46 13.44 -0.15
C GLN A 194 1.84 13.01 0.38
N ALA A 195 2.57 12.12 -0.28
CA ALA A 195 3.75 11.46 0.27
C ALA A 195 4.77 12.43 0.88
N LEU A 196 5.19 13.47 0.12
CA LEU A 196 6.13 14.47 0.61
C LEU A 196 5.56 15.31 1.75
N THR A 197 4.33 15.83 1.58
CA THR A 197 3.71 16.71 2.57
C THR A 197 3.44 15.97 3.88
N ALA A 198 2.92 14.75 3.82
CA ALA A 198 2.70 13.94 5.01
C ALA A 198 4.00 13.71 5.79
N ARG A 199 5.11 13.46 5.09
CA ARG A 199 6.43 13.27 5.72
C ARG A 199 6.95 14.57 6.35
N LEU A 200 6.74 15.72 5.71
CA LEU A 200 7.05 17.04 6.26
C LEU A 200 6.26 17.36 7.54
N LEU A 201 5.00 16.92 7.61
CA LEU A 201 4.13 17.08 8.78
C LEU A 201 4.47 16.12 9.93
N GLY A 202 5.38 15.16 9.74
CA GLY A 202 5.81 14.23 10.79
C GLY A 202 5.23 12.82 10.68
N ALA A 203 4.48 12.49 9.61
CA ALA A 203 4.12 11.10 9.34
C ALA A 203 5.36 10.24 9.12
N ASN A 204 5.27 8.94 9.39
CA ASN A 204 6.36 8.00 9.12
C ASN A 204 6.68 7.90 7.63
N GLY A 205 5.66 7.96 6.77
CA GLY A 205 5.84 7.89 5.33
C GLY A 205 4.54 7.60 4.59
N VAL A 206 4.66 6.86 3.48
CA VAL A 206 3.55 6.49 2.60
C VAL A 206 3.45 4.98 2.41
N ILE A 207 2.23 4.46 2.39
CA ILE A 207 1.92 3.11 1.88
C ILE A 207 1.33 3.30 0.48
N SER A 208 2.17 3.10 -0.52
CA SER A 208 2.05 3.60 -1.88
C SER A 208 1.60 2.53 -2.88
N VAL A 209 0.91 2.96 -3.94
CA VAL A 209 0.72 2.20 -5.18
C VAL A 209 1.71 2.66 -6.25
N ALA A 210 1.96 3.96 -6.35
CA ALA A 210 2.86 4.53 -7.35
C ALA A 210 4.30 4.03 -7.21
N SER A 211 4.69 3.60 -6.02
CA SER A 211 6.01 3.00 -5.75
C SER A 211 6.29 1.72 -6.56
N HIS A 212 5.29 1.01 -7.10
CA HIS A 212 5.55 -0.08 -8.04
C HIS A 212 6.38 0.37 -9.24
N ILE A 213 6.12 1.58 -9.72
CA ILE A 213 6.69 2.13 -10.95
C ILE A 213 7.80 3.14 -10.64
N TYR A 214 7.57 4.00 -9.65
CA TYR A 214 8.36 5.19 -9.34
C TYR A 214 9.10 5.11 -7.99
N THR A 215 9.48 3.91 -7.54
CA THR A 215 10.22 3.73 -6.27
C THR A 215 11.49 4.56 -6.23
N LYS A 216 12.27 4.56 -7.33
CA LYS A 216 13.54 5.29 -7.43
C LYS A 216 13.32 6.80 -7.21
N GLU A 217 12.36 7.38 -7.90
CA GLU A 217 12.05 8.81 -7.83
C GLU A 217 11.45 9.19 -6.47
N MET A 218 10.56 8.35 -5.91
CA MET A 218 10.03 8.57 -4.56
C MET A 218 11.13 8.49 -3.51
N ARG A 219 12.07 7.54 -3.64
CA ARG A 219 13.25 7.45 -2.77
C ARG A 219 14.14 8.69 -2.91
N GLN A 220 14.40 9.14 -4.14
CA GLN A 220 15.16 10.36 -4.40
C GLN A 220 14.48 11.60 -3.79
N MET A 221 13.16 11.68 -3.86
CA MET A 221 12.36 12.74 -3.23
C MET A 221 12.57 12.76 -1.71
N TYR A 222 12.49 11.60 -1.04
CA TYR A 222 12.71 11.52 0.42
C TYR A 222 14.16 11.78 0.80
N ASN A 223 15.14 11.27 0.05
CA ASN A 223 16.55 11.57 0.29
C ASN A 223 16.81 13.08 0.19
N SER A 224 16.27 13.75 -0.85
CA SER A 224 16.38 15.20 -1.00
C SER A 224 15.74 15.96 0.19
N LEU A 225 14.61 15.46 0.71
CA LEU A 225 13.98 16.00 1.92
C LEU A 225 14.92 15.88 3.13
N TYR A 226 15.53 14.70 3.37
CA TYR A 226 16.40 14.43 4.50
C TYR A 226 17.73 15.20 4.42
N GLU A 227 18.20 15.48 3.22
CA GLU A 227 19.36 16.33 2.96
C GLU A 227 19.06 17.83 3.08
N GLY A 228 17.79 18.23 3.36
CA GLY A 228 17.37 19.62 3.43
C GLY A 228 17.20 20.29 2.06
N ASN A 229 17.26 19.54 0.96
CA ASN A 229 17.06 20.05 -0.39
C ASN A 229 15.54 20.08 -0.75
N TYR A 230 14.81 20.93 -0.05
CA TYR A 230 13.36 21.09 -0.23
C TYR A 230 12.93 21.46 -1.67
N PRO A 231 13.66 22.38 -2.38
CA PRO A 231 13.32 22.70 -3.77
C PRO A 231 13.35 21.46 -4.69
N LYS A 232 14.37 20.61 -4.55
CA LYS A 232 14.51 19.37 -5.32
C LYS A 232 13.41 18.37 -4.95
N ALA A 233 13.17 18.13 -3.67
CA ALA A 233 12.10 17.26 -3.21
C ALA A 233 10.73 17.72 -3.77
N ALA A 234 10.44 19.01 -3.70
CA ALA A 234 9.21 19.59 -4.24
C ALA A 234 9.13 19.49 -5.78
N LYS A 235 10.25 19.63 -6.50
CA LYS A 235 10.29 19.43 -7.98
C LYS A 235 9.91 17.99 -8.32
N ILE A 236 10.48 17.00 -7.62
CA ILE A 236 10.19 15.59 -7.84
C ILE A 236 8.72 15.28 -7.51
N GLN A 237 8.18 15.78 -6.38
CA GLN A 237 6.76 15.57 -6.05
C GLN A 237 5.83 16.14 -7.12
N ARG A 238 6.09 17.35 -7.62
CA ARG A 238 5.29 17.95 -8.71
C ARG A 238 5.34 17.12 -10.00
N TRP A 239 6.48 16.53 -10.32
CA TRP A 239 6.64 15.64 -11.46
C TRP A 239 5.89 14.31 -11.27
N LEU A 240 5.89 13.76 -10.05
CA LEU A 240 5.22 12.52 -9.69
C LEU A 240 3.69 12.68 -9.61
N THR A 241 3.18 13.80 -9.11
CA THR A 241 1.76 13.99 -8.79
C THR A 241 0.80 13.62 -9.94
N PRO A 242 0.96 14.10 -11.19
CA PRO A 242 0.06 13.71 -12.28
C PRO A 242 0.16 12.21 -12.60
N LYS A 243 1.33 11.60 -12.45
CA LYS A 243 1.56 10.17 -12.68
C LYS A 243 0.90 9.31 -11.59
N MET A 244 1.01 9.75 -10.33
CA MET A 244 0.32 9.13 -9.19
C MET A 244 -1.21 9.14 -9.39
N GLN A 245 -1.76 10.27 -9.83
CA GLN A 245 -3.19 10.40 -10.15
C GLN A 245 -3.60 9.49 -11.31
N ALA A 246 -2.78 9.39 -12.36
CA ALA A 246 -3.04 8.55 -13.51
C ALA A 246 -3.18 7.06 -13.14
N LEU A 247 -2.43 6.56 -12.16
CA LEU A 247 -2.52 5.18 -11.69
C LEU A 247 -3.84 4.86 -10.96
N PHE A 248 -4.69 5.85 -10.71
CA PHE A 248 -6.02 5.69 -10.12
C PHE A 248 -7.17 6.17 -11.01
N MET A 249 -6.89 6.51 -12.29
CA MET A 249 -7.92 6.96 -13.22
C MET A 249 -8.90 5.85 -13.65
N TYR A 250 -8.50 4.61 -13.46
CA TYR A 250 -9.33 3.40 -13.60
C TYR A 250 -9.28 2.61 -12.29
N PRO A 251 -10.18 1.61 -12.09
CA PRO A 251 -10.17 0.81 -10.88
C PRO A 251 -8.81 0.17 -10.60
N SER A 252 -8.24 0.47 -9.42
CA SER A 252 -6.98 -0.12 -8.97
C SER A 252 -7.19 -1.60 -8.61
N PRO A 253 -6.30 -2.53 -9.05
CA PRO A 253 -4.92 -2.29 -9.54
C PRO A 253 -4.74 -2.30 -11.06
N SER A 254 -5.81 -2.25 -11.88
CA SER A 254 -5.69 -2.42 -13.34
C SER A 254 -4.64 -1.48 -13.99
N PRO A 255 -4.56 -0.16 -13.65
CA PRO A 255 -3.55 0.71 -14.24
C PRO A 255 -2.11 0.29 -13.89
N VAL A 256 -1.82 0.03 -12.62
CA VAL A 256 -0.46 -0.34 -12.21
C VAL A 256 -0.03 -1.67 -12.80
N LYS A 257 -0.92 -2.66 -12.90
CA LYS A 257 -0.66 -3.94 -13.56
C LYS A 257 -0.35 -3.76 -15.04
N ALA A 258 -1.10 -2.90 -15.75
CA ALA A 258 -0.84 -2.61 -17.16
C ALA A 258 0.56 -2.02 -17.39
N VAL A 259 1.00 -1.09 -16.55
CA VAL A 259 2.35 -0.51 -16.66
C VAL A 259 3.43 -1.54 -16.34
N LEU A 260 3.27 -2.31 -15.25
CA LEU A 260 4.21 -3.38 -14.87
C LEU A 260 4.34 -4.44 -15.96
N SER A 261 3.22 -4.86 -16.57
CA SER A 261 3.25 -5.83 -17.69
C SER A 261 4.02 -5.27 -18.89
N ALA A 262 3.83 -4.00 -19.23
CA ALA A 262 4.61 -3.33 -20.29
C ALA A 262 6.11 -3.23 -19.92
N GLN A 263 6.45 -3.14 -18.63
CA GLN A 263 7.84 -3.17 -18.13
C GLN A 263 8.45 -4.59 -18.10
N GLY A 264 7.68 -5.62 -18.46
CA GLY A 264 8.16 -7.00 -18.53
C GLY A 264 7.94 -7.82 -17.24
N PHE A 265 7.15 -7.31 -16.29
CA PHE A 265 6.57 -8.12 -15.23
C PHE A 265 5.21 -8.61 -15.70
N ASP A 266 5.10 -9.87 -16.07
CA ASP A 266 3.84 -10.43 -16.52
C ASP A 266 2.86 -10.54 -15.35
N MET A 267 2.11 -9.45 -15.13
CA MET A 267 1.18 -9.34 -13.98
C MET A 267 -0.11 -10.13 -14.20
N GLY A 268 -0.32 -10.68 -15.40
CA GLY A 268 -1.59 -11.28 -15.79
C GLY A 268 -2.75 -10.27 -15.78
N GLY A 269 -3.95 -10.76 -15.73
CA GLY A 269 -5.16 -9.94 -15.63
C GLY A 269 -5.50 -9.55 -14.20
N CYS A 270 -6.62 -8.83 -14.06
CA CYS A 270 -7.32 -8.70 -12.79
C CYS A 270 -8.40 -9.78 -12.69
N ARG A 271 -8.68 -10.26 -11.47
CA ARG A 271 -9.81 -11.16 -11.23
C ARG A 271 -11.12 -10.38 -11.17
N LEU A 272 -12.18 -10.94 -11.75
CA LEU A 272 -13.50 -10.32 -11.67
C LEU A 272 -13.92 -10.05 -10.20
N PRO A 273 -14.57 -8.92 -9.93
CA PRO A 273 -15.27 -8.02 -10.86
C PRO A 273 -14.38 -6.97 -11.56
N LEU A 274 -13.08 -6.91 -11.25
CA LEU A 274 -12.15 -6.03 -11.96
C LEU A 274 -11.72 -6.68 -13.28
N VAL A 275 -11.38 -5.82 -14.26
CA VAL A 275 -10.90 -6.25 -15.57
C VAL A 275 -9.59 -5.56 -15.90
N SER A 276 -8.79 -6.17 -16.78
CA SER A 276 -7.62 -5.52 -17.35
C SER A 276 -8.03 -4.34 -18.24
N LEU A 277 -7.15 -3.35 -18.37
CA LEU A 277 -7.40 -2.22 -19.27
C LEU A 277 -7.46 -2.71 -20.73
N ASN A 278 -8.44 -2.22 -21.49
CA ASN A 278 -8.48 -2.36 -22.94
C ASN A 278 -7.48 -1.40 -23.59
N ASP A 279 -7.36 -1.46 -24.92
CA ASP A 279 -6.33 -0.70 -25.66
C ASP A 279 -6.59 0.82 -25.64
N ASP A 280 -7.86 1.25 -25.65
CA ASP A 280 -8.21 2.67 -25.52
C ASP A 280 -7.86 3.21 -24.12
N GLU A 281 -8.12 2.42 -23.08
CA GLU A 281 -7.79 2.75 -21.70
C GLU A 281 -6.26 2.78 -21.48
N LYS A 282 -5.51 1.83 -22.08
CA LYS A 282 -4.03 1.85 -22.06
C LYS A 282 -3.48 3.08 -22.78
N THR A 283 -4.03 3.44 -23.94
CA THR A 283 -3.66 4.66 -24.66
C THR A 283 -3.91 5.92 -23.82
N SER A 284 -5.08 5.99 -23.19
CA SER A 284 -5.41 7.09 -22.28
C SER A 284 -4.45 7.16 -21.08
N LEU A 285 -4.17 6.02 -20.45
CA LEU A 285 -3.22 5.94 -19.34
C LEU A 285 -1.81 6.37 -19.75
N ALA A 286 -1.30 5.88 -20.88
CA ALA A 286 0.01 6.24 -21.41
C ALA A 286 0.15 7.77 -21.55
N LYS A 287 -0.85 8.41 -22.14
CA LYS A 287 -0.89 9.87 -22.30
C LYS A 287 -0.82 10.62 -20.97
N HIS A 288 -1.58 10.17 -19.95
CA HIS A 288 -1.55 10.80 -18.62
C HIS A 288 -0.23 10.53 -17.86
N LEU A 289 0.47 9.47 -18.21
CA LEU A 289 1.82 9.20 -17.69
C LEU A 289 2.91 10.01 -18.43
N GLY A 290 2.56 10.73 -19.50
CA GLY A 290 3.52 11.46 -20.35
C GLY A 290 4.28 10.56 -21.32
N LEU A 291 3.72 9.39 -21.67
CA LEU A 291 4.29 8.41 -22.60
C LEU A 291 3.63 8.52 -23.98
N ALA A 292 4.23 7.88 -24.99
CA ALA A 292 3.61 7.76 -26.31
C ALA A 292 2.29 6.95 -26.23
N ASP A 293 1.33 7.25 -27.08
CA ASP A 293 -0.04 6.69 -27.02
C ASP A 293 -0.08 5.15 -27.02
N ASN A 294 0.85 4.49 -27.71
CA ASN A 294 0.94 3.04 -27.80
C ASN A 294 1.97 2.42 -26.84
N ALA A 295 2.52 3.20 -25.93
CA ALA A 295 3.62 2.76 -25.04
C ALA A 295 3.27 1.53 -24.18
N LEU A 296 2.03 1.46 -23.67
CA LEU A 296 1.57 0.34 -22.86
C LEU A 296 1.20 -0.93 -23.66
N MET A 297 1.26 -0.86 -24.99
CA MET A 297 1.10 -2.01 -25.90
C MET A 297 2.47 -2.53 -26.38
N GLN A 298 3.56 -1.93 -25.92
CA GLN A 298 4.94 -2.26 -26.28
C GLN A 298 5.75 -2.49 -25.00
N LYS A 299 7.00 -2.93 -25.17
CA LYS A 299 7.91 -3.08 -24.03
C LYS A 299 8.42 -1.71 -23.58
N LEU A 300 8.14 -1.37 -22.34
CA LEU A 300 8.63 -0.17 -21.67
C LEU A 300 9.99 -0.40 -21.00
N PRO A 301 10.81 0.68 -20.87
CA PRO A 301 11.96 0.62 -19.97
C PRO A 301 11.52 0.47 -18.51
N LEU A 302 12.38 -0.10 -17.69
CA LEU A 302 12.13 -0.24 -16.24
C LEU A 302 12.16 1.11 -15.50
N ASP A 303 12.91 2.07 -16.02
CA ASP A 303 13.07 3.43 -15.47
C ASP A 303 12.32 4.42 -16.37
N LEU A 304 11.25 4.99 -15.83
CA LEU A 304 10.45 6.03 -16.51
C LEU A 304 10.81 7.45 -16.05
N GLY A 305 11.77 7.58 -15.12
CA GLY A 305 12.17 8.83 -14.49
C GLY A 305 13.39 9.51 -15.08
N LYS A 306 13.93 9.05 -16.22
CA LYS A 306 15.17 9.61 -16.82
C LYS A 306 15.15 11.12 -17.02
N GLU A 307 13.97 11.72 -17.26
CA GLU A 307 13.80 13.16 -17.43
C GLU A 307 14.16 14.01 -16.20
N LEU A 308 14.28 13.37 -15.02
CA LEU A 308 14.66 14.06 -13.76
C LEU A 308 16.18 14.13 -13.55
N GLU A 309 16.96 13.35 -14.31
CA GLU A 309 18.42 13.27 -14.17
C GLU A 309 19.17 14.33 -15.01
N ASP A 310 18.50 14.93 -16.01
CA ASP A 310 19.11 15.83 -17.00
C ASP A 310 19.08 17.33 -16.59
N ASP A 311 18.69 17.66 -15.36
CA ASP A 311 18.66 19.01 -14.76
C ASP A 311 19.46 19.07 -13.45
#